data_41a1cfa309d710b2174719e1518a6761
#
_entry.id   41a1cfa309d710b2174719e1518a6761
#
_cell.length_a   1.000
_cell.length_b   1.000
_cell.length_c   1.000
_cell.angle_alpha   90.00
_cell.angle_beta   90.00
_cell.angle_gamma   90.00
#
_symmetry.space_group_name_H-M   'P 1'
#
loop_
_entity.id
_entity.type
_entity.pdbx_description
1 polymer ?
#
loop_
_entity_poly.entity_id
_entity_poly.type
_entity_poly.pdbx_seq_one_letter_code
_entity_poly.pdbx_strand_id
1 'polypeptide(L)'
;PVAMFYYSYQPQGVSPGCRTRILRHLELQMNGDEPLAFFITWTVYGSFLQGDNRWWRKRQQGEQPPQPKLAQWHRDRLNHLVLILDEPQRLAVVNEIARLCEYRGWQLWKAVARTNHVHAVVTATGYAGSRVRDQLKANCTRVLREQWAIFVDRPVWTTGGDWQCVNTEEELDRVILYVSEAQDRKELDA
;
A
#
# COMPACT_ATOMS: atom_id res chain seq x y z
N PRO A 1 -11.40 0.69 -24.54
CA PRO A 1 -11.16 1.92 -23.79
C PRO A 1 -11.78 1.75 -22.41
N VAL A 2 -10.96 1.36 -21.45
CA VAL A 2 -11.39 1.19 -20.06
C VAL A 2 -11.36 2.55 -19.42
N ALA A 3 -12.52 3.10 -19.08
CA ALA A 3 -12.63 4.36 -18.38
C ALA A 3 -12.02 4.21 -16.98
N MET A 4 -10.88 4.84 -16.79
CA MET A 4 -10.23 5.00 -15.50
C MET A 4 -11.04 5.99 -14.67
N PHE A 5 -11.84 5.52 -13.72
CA PHE A 5 -12.42 6.40 -12.71
C PHE A 5 -11.33 6.75 -11.69
N TYR A 6 -10.67 7.87 -11.93
CA TYR A 6 -9.87 8.55 -10.92
C TYR A 6 -10.81 9.18 -9.89
N TYR A 7 -10.92 8.58 -8.73
CA TYR A 7 -11.37 9.34 -7.58
C TYR A 7 -10.20 10.23 -7.14
N SER A 8 -10.08 11.40 -7.77
CA SER A 8 -9.34 12.50 -7.19
C SER A 8 -10.19 13.02 -6.03
N TYR A 9 -9.83 12.65 -4.81
CA TYR A 9 -10.33 13.32 -3.62
C TYR A 9 -9.88 14.78 -3.69
N GLN A 10 -10.75 15.65 -4.15
CA GLN A 10 -10.60 17.08 -3.92
C GLN A 10 -11.15 17.37 -2.54
N PRO A 11 -10.36 17.88 -1.61
CA PRO A 11 -10.87 18.29 -0.30
C PRO A 11 -11.79 19.50 -0.49
N GLN A 12 -13.07 19.26 -0.55
CA GLN A 12 -14.07 20.29 -0.43
C GLN A 12 -14.06 20.77 1.01
N GLY A 13 -13.52 21.96 1.24
CA GLY A 13 -13.62 22.66 2.51
C GLY A 13 -12.78 22.05 3.64
N VAL A 14 -11.50 22.41 3.70
CA VAL A 14 -10.64 22.11 4.85
C VAL A 14 -11.24 22.79 6.09
N SER A 15 -11.85 22.00 6.98
CA SER A 15 -12.35 22.50 8.26
C SER A 15 -11.22 23.20 9.05
N PRO A 16 -11.50 24.22 9.86
CA PRO A 16 -10.48 24.95 10.64
C PRO A 16 -9.56 24.03 11.47
N GLY A 17 -10.06 22.87 11.94
CA GLY A 17 -9.29 21.87 12.67
C GLY A 17 -8.23 21.15 11.84
N CYS A 18 -8.37 21.08 10.52
CA CYS A 18 -7.40 20.44 9.64
C CYS A 18 -6.18 21.34 9.41
N ARG A 19 -6.37 22.66 9.27
CA ARG A 19 -5.25 23.62 9.17
C ARG A 19 -4.37 23.63 10.42
N THR A 20 -4.97 23.60 11.60
CA THR A 20 -4.23 23.55 12.86
C THR A 20 -3.43 22.25 13.02
N ARG A 21 -3.95 21.14 12.50
CA ARG A 21 -3.28 19.84 12.54
C ARG A 21 -2.09 19.76 11.56
N ILE A 22 -2.23 20.33 10.37
CA ILE A 22 -1.14 20.43 9.37
C ILE A 22 0.00 21.32 9.93
N LEU A 23 -0.33 22.47 10.49
CA LEU A 23 0.66 23.37 11.10
C LEU A 23 1.38 22.71 12.28
N ARG A 24 0.65 21.98 13.13
CA ARG A 24 1.24 21.23 14.26
C ARG A 24 2.13 20.08 13.79
N HIS A 25 1.79 19.44 12.67
CA HIS A 25 2.63 18.41 12.05
C HIS A 25 3.93 19.01 11.49
N LEU A 26 3.85 20.17 10.82
CA LEU A 26 5.02 20.90 10.34
C LEU A 26 5.92 21.37 11.50
N GLU A 27 5.34 21.79 12.63
CA GLU A 27 6.09 22.16 13.84
C GLU A 27 6.80 20.95 14.48
N LEU A 28 6.19 19.76 14.47
CA LEU A 28 6.82 18.52 14.95
C LEU A 28 7.93 18.02 14.01
N GLN A 29 7.79 18.26 12.71
CA GLN A 29 8.86 17.97 11.74
C GLN A 29 10.09 18.88 11.91
N MET A 30 9.93 20.10 12.37
CA MET A 30 11.06 20.97 12.70
C MET A 30 11.92 20.43 13.83
N ASN A 31 11.43 19.46 14.60
CA ASN A 31 12.16 18.77 15.67
C ASN A 31 12.85 17.47 15.20
N GLY A 32 12.77 17.10 13.91
CA GLY A 32 13.59 16.05 13.28
C GLY A 32 13.21 14.60 13.59
N ASP A 33 12.15 14.33 14.34
CA ASP A 33 11.87 12.99 14.87
C ASP A 33 10.79 12.18 14.10
N GLU A 34 9.93 12.83 13.30
CA GLU A 34 8.84 12.14 12.60
C GLU A 34 8.87 12.34 11.09
N PRO A 35 8.65 11.29 10.27
CA PRO A 35 8.58 11.44 8.82
C PRO A 35 7.32 12.18 8.39
N LEU A 36 7.40 12.89 7.25
CA LEU A 36 6.26 13.56 6.63
C LEU A 36 5.14 12.60 6.28
N ALA A 37 5.51 11.45 5.74
CA ALA A 37 4.59 10.37 5.42
C ALA A 37 5.29 9.01 5.44
N PHE A 38 4.50 7.95 5.35
CA PHE A 38 4.97 6.59 5.08
C PHE A 38 4.51 6.17 3.68
N PHE A 39 5.43 5.72 2.86
CA PHE A 39 5.11 4.96 1.66
C PHE A 39 5.04 3.48 2.01
N ILE A 40 3.87 2.89 1.88
CA ILE A 40 3.56 1.54 2.33
C ILE A 40 3.18 0.68 1.14
N THR A 41 3.75 -0.54 1.08
CA THR A 41 3.48 -1.51 0.02
C THR A 41 3.28 -2.90 0.61
N TRP A 42 2.27 -3.62 0.10
CA TRP A 42 2.11 -5.04 0.38
C TRP A 42 1.50 -5.78 -0.80
N THR A 43 1.72 -7.08 -0.88
CA THR A 43 1.30 -7.93 -1.99
C THR A 43 0.19 -8.89 -1.58
N VAL A 44 -0.60 -9.31 -2.55
CA VAL A 44 -1.57 -10.41 -2.41
C VAL A 44 -0.80 -11.72 -2.18
N TYR A 45 -1.39 -12.63 -1.39
CA TYR A 45 -0.80 -13.91 -1.05
C TYR A 45 -0.33 -14.68 -2.29
N GLY A 46 0.94 -15.07 -2.28
CA GLY A 46 1.56 -15.87 -3.32
C GLY A 46 1.80 -15.17 -4.67
N SER A 47 1.37 -13.91 -4.82
CA SER A 47 1.50 -13.16 -6.08
C SER A 47 2.92 -12.67 -6.37
N PHE A 48 3.77 -12.62 -5.34
CA PHE A 48 5.18 -12.25 -5.45
C PHE A 48 5.99 -13.13 -4.50
N LEU A 49 6.87 -13.96 -5.05
CA LEU A 49 7.68 -14.93 -4.30
C LEU A 49 9.15 -14.55 -4.33
N GLN A 50 9.90 -14.96 -3.31
CA GLN A 50 11.34 -14.86 -3.36
C GLN A 50 11.88 -15.68 -4.52
N GLY A 51 12.79 -15.11 -5.29
CA GLY A 51 13.30 -15.72 -6.51
C GLY A 51 12.51 -15.39 -7.79
N ASP A 52 11.46 -14.57 -7.68
CA ASP A 52 10.63 -14.14 -8.82
C ASP A 52 11.47 -13.56 -9.97
N ASN A 53 11.04 -13.76 -11.21
CA ASN A 53 11.72 -13.29 -12.41
C ASN A 53 11.75 -11.75 -12.56
N ARG A 54 10.87 -11.05 -11.86
CA ARG A 54 10.79 -9.58 -11.81
C ARG A 54 11.78 -8.94 -10.84
N TRP A 55 12.81 -9.67 -10.39
CA TRP A 55 13.67 -9.31 -9.27
C TRP A 55 12.91 -9.33 -7.94
N TRP A 56 13.60 -9.60 -6.86
CA TRP A 56 12.99 -9.67 -5.53
C TRP A 56 13.91 -9.03 -4.49
N ARG A 57 13.34 -8.60 -3.38
CA ARG A 57 14.10 -7.90 -2.34
C ARG A 57 14.29 -8.81 -1.12
N LYS A 58 15.52 -8.93 -0.70
CA LYS A 58 15.86 -9.61 0.56
C LYS A 58 16.14 -8.57 1.63
N ARG A 59 15.50 -8.72 2.78
CA ARG A 59 15.69 -7.81 3.91
C ARG A 59 17.18 -7.72 4.24
N GLN A 60 17.71 -6.50 4.42
CA GLN A 60 19.13 -6.19 4.70
C GLN A 60 20.13 -6.49 3.57
N GLN A 61 19.73 -7.13 2.47
CA GLN A 61 20.61 -7.46 1.34
C GLN A 61 20.22 -6.75 0.03
N GLY A 62 19.12 -5.99 0.02
CA GLY A 62 18.66 -5.25 -1.14
C GLY A 62 18.06 -6.13 -2.24
N GLU A 63 18.08 -5.62 -3.47
CA GLU A 63 17.59 -6.32 -4.65
C GLU A 63 18.44 -7.55 -4.97
N GLN A 64 17.74 -8.62 -5.35
CA GLN A 64 18.33 -9.90 -5.68
C GLN A 64 17.92 -10.30 -7.10
N PRO A 65 18.82 -10.91 -7.87
CA PRO A 65 18.50 -11.41 -9.21
C PRO A 65 17.49 -12.56 -9.15
N PRO A 66 16.80 -12.84 -10.27
CA PRO A 66 15.91 -13.98 -10.37
C PRO A 66 16.57 -15.29 -9.98
N GLN A 67 15.84 -16.10 -9.21
CA GLN A 67 16.26 -17.43 -8.78
C GLN A 67 15.11 -18.43 -9.03
N PRO A 68 14.93 -18.95 -10.25
CA PRO A 68 13.75 -19.75 -10.62
C PRO A 68 13.53 -20.97 -9.73
N LYS A 69 14.60 -21.63 -9.30
CA LYS A 69 14.51 -22.78 -8.37
C LYS A 69 13.96 -22.37 -7.01
N LEU A 70 14.35 -21.20 -6.51
CA LEU A 70 13.83 -20.67 -5.24
C LEU A 70 12.36 -20.27 -5.39
N ALA A 71 12.01 -19.60 -6.48
CA ALA A 71 10.62 -19.25 -6.78
C ALA A 71 9.73 -20.48 -6.88
N GLN A 72 10.20 -21.52 -7.58
CA GLN A 72 9.48 -22.79 -7.68
C GLN A 72 9.34 -23.46 -6.30
N TRP A 73 10.40 -23.52 -5.52
CA TRP A 73 10.37 -24.07 -4.17
C TRP A 73 9.33 -23.37 -3.27
N HIS A 74 9.21 -22.04 -3.36
CA HIS A 74 8.18 -21.28 -2.65
C HIS A 74 6.78 -21.56 -3.20
N ARG A 75 6.63 -21.68 -4.53
CA ARG A 75 5.35 -21.95 -5.19
C ARG A 75 4.78 -23.31 -4.77
N ASP A 76 5.63 -24.34 -4.71
CA ASP A 76 5.23 -25.69 -4.32
C ASP A 76 4.77 -25.79 -2.84
N ARG A 77 5.07 -24.76 -2.04
CA ARG A 77 4.71 -24.68 -0.61
C ARG A 77 3.55 -23.74 -0.33
N LEU A 78 2.94 -23.19 -1.33
CA LEU A 78 1.72 -22.42 -1.14
C LEU A 78 0.57 -23.36 -0.75
N ASN A 79 -0.06 -23.07 0.39
CA ASN A 79 -1.19 -23.87 0.89
C ASN A 79 -2.52 -23.52 0.20
N HIS A 80 -2.56 -22.40 -0.53
CA HIS A 80 -3.74 -21.93 -1.23
C HIS A 80 -3.39 -21.44 -2.63
N LEU A 81 -4.36 -21.52 -3.54
CA LEU A 81 -4.24 -20.94 -4.88
C LEU A 81 -3.98 -19.42 -4.77
N VAL A 82 -3.15 -18.93 -5.67
CA VAL A 82 -2.92 -17.49 -5.80
C VAL A 82 -4.18 -16.86 -6.38
N LEU A 83 -4.74 -15.89 -5.66
CA LEU A 83 -5.83 -15.06 -6.16
C LEU A 83 -5.28 -13.68 -6.46
N ILE A 84 -5.77 -13.08 -7.53
CA ILE A 84 -5.54 -11.67 -7.83
C ILE A 84 -6.84 -10.89 -7.58
N LEU A 85 -6.73 -9.62 -7.22
CA LEU A 85 -7.89 -8.77 -6.95
C LEU A 85 -8.54 -8.34 -8.27
N ASP A 86 -9.84 -8.56 -8.39
CA ASP A 86 -10.66 -7.96 -9.44
C ASP A 86 -10.95 -6.46 -9.16
N GLU A 87 -11.63 -5.80 -10.07
CA GLU A 87 -11.91 -4.37 -9.96
C GLU A 87 -12.78 -4.01 -8.73
N PRO A 88 -13.90 -4.71 -8.43
CA PRO A 88 -14.69 -4.46 -7.22
C PRO A 88 -13.89 -4.65 -5.93
N GLN A 89 -13.05 -5.68 -5.86
CA GLN A 89 -12.20 -5.96 -4.71
C GLN A 89 -11.13 -4.87 -4.51
N ARG A 90 -10.51 -4.39 -5.59
CA ARG A 90 -9.56 -3.29 -5.55
C ARG A 90 -10.20 -2.00 -5.06
N LEU A 91 -11.41 -1.69 -5.54
CA LEU A 91 -12.16 -0.53 -5.09
C LEU A 91 -12.52 -0.62 -3.60
N ALA A 92 -12.96 -1.78 -3.13
CA ALA A 92 -13.24 -2.00 -1.71
C ALA A 92 -12.01 -1.80 -0.83
N VAL A 93 -10.84 -2.26 -1.29
CA VAL A 93 -9.55 -2.06 -0.58
C VAL A 93 -9.22 -0.56 -0.48
N VAL A 94 -9.30 0.19 -1.57
CA VAL A 94 -8.99 1.63 -1.58
C VAL A 94 -9.96 2.40 -0.69
N ASN A 95 -11.25 2.10 -0.77
CA ASN A 95 -12.28 2.74 0.06
C ASN A 95 -12.06 2.44 1.56
N GLU A 96 -11.68 1.22 1.91
CA GLU A 96 -11.40 0.87 3.31
C GLU A 96 -10.14 1.57 3.84
N ILE A 97 -9.11 1.73 3.01
CA ILE A 97 -7.92 2.52 3.37
C ILE A 97 -8.33 3.96 3.68
N ALA A 98 -9.12 4.58 2.82
CA ALA A 98 -9.60 5.95 3.01
C ALA A 98 -10.44 6.07 4.29
N ARG A 99 -11.40 5.16 4.49
CA ARG A 99 -12.26 5.11 5.67
C ARG A 99 -11.45 4.96 6.96
N LEU A 100 -10.44 4.07 6.97
CA LEU A 100 -9.60 3.86 8.15
C LEU A 100 -8.75 5.09 8.45
N CYS A 101 -8.16 5.72 7.42
CA CYS A 101 -7.38 6.94 7.59
C CYS A 101 -8.23 8.07 8.19
N GLU A 102 -9.44 8.27 7.67
CA GLU A 102 -10.39 9.23 8.21
C GLU A 102 -10.74 8.94 9.68
N TYR A 103 -11.11 7.70 9.99
CA TYR A 103 -11.43 7.26 11.36
C TYR A 103 -10.28 7.48 12.34
N ARG A 104 -9.04 7.23 11.91
CA ARG A 104 -7.81 7.40 12.72
C ARG A 104 -7.33 8.84 12.76
N GLY A 105 -7.88 9.72 11.93
CA GLY A 105 -7.38 11.07 11.71
C GLY A 105 -5.99 11.08 11.08
N TRP A 106 -5.66 10.06 10.28
CA TRP A 106 -4.47 10.04 9.45
C TRP A 106 -4.73 10.79 8.14
N GLN A 107 -3.70 11.42 7.59
CA GLN A 107 -3.79 12.04 6.28
C GLN A 107 -3.45 10.99 5.21
N LEU A 108 -4.43 10.63 4.39
CA LEU A 108 -4.21 9.83 3.19
C LEU A 108 -3.85 10.75 2.03
N TRP A 109 -2.67 10.57 1.46
CA TRP A 109 -2.23 11.29 0.26
C TRP A 109 -2.62 10.54 -1.01
N LYS A 110 -2.38 9.24 -1.04
CA LYS A 110 -2.72 8.38 -2.17
C LYS A 110 -2.88 6.93 -1.72
N ALA A 111 -3.83 6.22 -2.31
CA ALA A 111 -3.91 4.77 -2.23
C ALA A 111 -4.28 4.20 -3.60
N VAL A 112 -3.63 3.11 -3.99
CA VAL A 112 -3.94 2.36 -5.21
C VAL A 112 -3.85 0.87 -4.91
N ALA A 113 -4.88 0.13 -5.26
CA ALA A 113 -4.88 -1.33 -5.25
C ALA A 113 -4.78 -1.83 -6.69
N ARG A 114 -3.72 -2.59 -6.97
CA ARG A 114 -3.53 -3.31 -8.23
C ARG A 114 -4.02 -4.76 -8.09
N THR A 115 -3.95 -5.51 -9.14
CA THR A 115 -4.39 -6.92 -9.14
C THR A 115 -3.64 -7.76 -8.11
N ASN A 116 -2.36 -7.49 -7.86
CA ASN A 116 -1.47 -8.30 -7.05
C ASN A 116 -0.78 -7.57 -5.88
N HIS A 117 -0.95 -6.25 -5.77
CA HIS A 117 -0.35 -5.45 -4.70
C HIS A 117 -1.12 -4.16 -4.41
N VAL A 118 -0.80 -3.54 -3.29
CA VAL A 118 -1.39 -2.29 -2.83
C VAL A 118 -0.29 -1.31 -2.44
N HIS A 119 -0.47 -0.06 -2.79
CA HIS A 119 0.33 1.07 -2.34
C HIS A 119 -0.54 2.07 -1.57
N ALA A 120 0.01 2.61 -0.49
CA ALA A 120 -0.60 3.71 0.24
C ALA A 120 0.47 4.70 0.70
N VAL A 121 0.16 5.99 0.60
CA VAL A 121 0.99 7.09 1.12
C VAL A 121 0.19 7.77 2.21
N VAL A 122 0.66 7.67 3.45
CA VAL A 122 -0.12 8.06 4.64
C VAL A 122 0.76 8.79 5.65
N THR A 123 0.31 9.95 6.11
CA THR A 123 0.84 10.59 7.31
C THR A 123 0.08 10.09 8.53
N ALA A 124 0.80 9.50 9.48
CA ALA A 124 0.24 8.93 10.71
C ALA A 124 1.14 9.28 11.89
N THR A 125 1.00 10.50 12.39
CA THR A 125 1.79 11.05 13.50
C THR A 125 1.69 10.18 14.75
N GLY A 126 2.83 9.87 15.37
CA GLY A 126 2.91 9.03 16.57
C GLY A 126 2.80 7.52 16.31
N TYR A 127 2.83 7.08 15.05
CA TYR A 127 2.75 5.67 14.70
C TYR A 127 3.99 5.23 13.92
N ALA A 128 4.48 4.03 14.23
CA ALA A 128 5.50 3.38 13.41
C ALA A 128 4.88 2.92 12.07
N GLY A 129 5.61 3.07 10.95
CA GLY A 129 5.14 2.69 9.62
C GLY A 129 4.71 1.21 9.51
N SER A 130 5.39 0.31 10.24
CA SER A 130 4.98 -1.09 10.33
C SER A 130 3.58 -1.27 10.95
N ARG A 131 3.27 -0.49 11.98
CA ARG A 131 1.96 -0.55 12.63
C ARG A 131 0.85 0.02 11.77
N VAL A 132 1.13 1.11 11.02
CA VAL A 132 0.20 1.66 10.03
C VAL A 132 -0.09 0.62 8.96
N ARG A 133 0.94 0.02 8.35
CA ARG A 133 0.82 -1.06 7.37
C ARG A 133 -0.06 -2.21 7.89
N ASP A 134 0.21 -2.70 9.09
CA ASP A 134 -0.50 -3.86 9.64
C ASP A 134 -1.97 -3.55 9.91
N GLN A 135 -2.30 -2.33 10.36
CA GLN A 135 -3.68 -1.89 10.53
C GLN A 135 -4.42 -1.76 9.18
N LEU A 136 -3.78 -1.18 8.17
CA LEU A 136 -4.36 -1.10 6.82
C LEU A 136 -4.65 -2.50 6.27
N LYS A 137 -3.68 -3.42 6.34
CA LYS A 137 -3.85 -4.81 5.88
C LYS A 137 -4.97 -5.54 6.62
N ALA A 138 -5.03 -5.41 7.95
CA ALA A 138 -6.04 -6.08 8.76
C ALA A 138 -7.46 -5.62 8.40
N ASN A 139 -7.67 -4.30 8.24
CA ASN A 139 -8.98 -3.76 7.89
C ASN A 139 -9.38 -4.13 6.44
N CYS A 140 -8.46 -4.05 5.48
CA CYS A 140 -8.71 -4.53 4.12
C CYS A 140 -9.04 -6.03 4.09
N THR A 141 -8.36 -6.86 4.90
CA THR A 141 -8.68 -8.29 5.03
C THR A 141 -10.11 -8.48 5.53
N ARG A 142 -10.52 -7.73 6.57
CA ARG A 142 -11.86 -7.81 7.12
C ARG A 142 -12.92 -7.51 6.03
N VAL A 143 -12.78 -6.40 5.33
CA VAL A 143 -13.74 -6.00 4.28
C VAL A 143 -13.80 -7.03 3.14
N LEU A 144 -12.64 -7.53 2.68
CA LEU A 144 -12.62 -8.54 1.64
C LEU A 144 -13.30 -9.85 2.07
N ARG A 145 -13.14 -10.27 3.33
CA ARG A 145 -13.79 -11.48 3.87
C ARG A 145 -15.29 -11.28 4.10
N GLU A 146 -15.72 -10.09 4.49
CA GLU A 146 -17.12 -9.77 4.67
C GLU A 146 -17.89 -9.76 3.34
N GLN A 147 -17.27 -9.32 2.26
CA GLN A 147 -17.93 -9.15 0.97
C GLN A 147 -17.75 -10.31 0.00
N TRP A 148 -16.64 -11.08 0.12
CA TRP A 148 -16.34 -12.18 -0.81
C TRP A 148 -15.93 -13.45 -0.05
N ALA A 149 -16.76 -14.48 -0.14
CA ALA A 149 -16.55 -15.77 0.51
C ALA A 149 -15.21 -16.43 0.12
N ILE A 150 -14.69 -16.14 -1.09
CA ILE A 150 -13.41 -16.69 -1.58
C ILE A 150 -12.22 -16.31 -0.70
N PHE A 151 -12.30 -15.26 0.10
CA PHE A 151 -11.23 -14.83 1.03
C PHE A 151 -11.38 -15.38 2.46
N VAL A 152 -12.48 -16.08 2.75
CA VAL A 152 -12.68 -16.71 4.05
C VAL A 152 -11.72 -17.90 4.20
N ASP A 153 -11.20 -18.10 5.41
CA ASP A 153 -10.30 -19.22 5.80
C ASP A 153 -9.00 -19.35 4.99
N ARG A 154 -8.54 -18.25 4.42
CA ARG A 154 -7.27 -18.20 3.70
C ARG A 154 -6.53 -16.88 3.92
N PRO A 155 -5.19 -16.86 3.72
CA PRO A 155 -4.44 -15.61 3.71
C PRO A 155 -4.83 -14.77 2.49
N VAL A 156 -5.15 -13.48 2.71
CA VAL A 156 -5.39 -12.51 1.64
C VAL A 156 -4.06 -11.91 1.16
N TRP A 157 -3.18 -11.60 2.09
CA TRP A 157 -1.92 -10.92 1.84
C TRP A 157 -0.71 -11.78 2.17
N THR A 158 0.38 -11.55 1.47
CA THR A 158 1.70 -12.06 1.88
C THR A 158 2.06 -11.52 3.27
N THR A 159 2.73 -12.35 4.08
CA THR A 159 3.22 -11.94 5.40
C THR A 159 4.20 -10.77 5.27
N GLY A 160 4.07 -9.78 6.16
CA GLY A 160 4.89 -8.57 6.11
C GLY A 160 4.38 -7.56 5.07
N GLY A 161 5.26 -7.07 4.27
CA GLY A 161 5.14 -5.92 3.38
C GLY A 161 6.23 -4.91 3.70
N ASP A 162 6.36 -3.86 2.90
CA ASP A 162 7.38 -2.83 3.07
C ASP A 162 6.76 -1.51 3.52
N TRP A 163 7.58 -0.67 4.11
CA TRP A 163 7.27 0.72 4.41
C TRP A 163 8.56 1.53 4.40
N GLN A 164 8.48 2.76 3.93
CA GLN A 164 9.60 3.68 3.84
C GLN A 164 9.15 5.03 4.39
N CYS A 165 10.04 5.70 5.12
CA CYS A 165 9.84 7.08 5.52
C CYS A 165 9.97 8.00 4.31
N VAL A 166 9.07 8.96 4.20
CA VAL A 166 9.10 10.07 3.26
C VAL A 166 9.32 11.31 4.12
N ASN A 167 10.46 11.98 3.94
CA ASN A 167 10.90 13.02 4.87
C ASN A 167 10.80 14.44 4.28
N THR A 168 10.70 14.57 2.95
CA THR A 168 10.59 15.87 2.28
C THR A 168 9.36 15.95 1.37
N GLU A 169 8.94 17.16 1.05
CA GLU A 169 7.83 17.41 0.12
C GLU A 169 8.15 16.88 -1.29
N GLU A 170 9.40 17.03 -1.74
CA GLU A 170 9.84 16.53 -3.05
C GLU A 170 9.82 15.00 -3.11
N GLU A 171 10.13 14.33 -2.01
CA GLU A 171 9.97 12.87 -1.89
C GLU A 171 8.51 12.48 -1.92
N LEU A 172 7.64 13.23 -1.23
CA LEU A 172 6.21 13.00 -1.20
C LEU A 172 5.60 13.11 -2.59
N ASP A 173 5.91 14.17 -3.31
CA ASP A 173 5.42 14.39 -4.69
C ASP A 173 5.88 13.27 -5.62
N ARG A 174 7.16 12.87 -5.54
CA ARG A 174 7.71 11.75 -6.33
C ARG A 174 6.99 10.42 -6.03
N VAL A 175 6.72 10.14 -4.76
CA VAL A 175 6.05 8.90 -4.37
C VAL A 175 4.59 8.91 -4.80
N ILE A 176 3.88 10.04 -4.66
CA ILE A 176 2.50 10.18 -5.13
C ILE A 176 2.43 9.97 -6.65
N LEU A 177 3.35 10.59 -7.41
CA LEU A 177 3.43 10.41 -8.87
C LEU A 177 3.74 8.95 -9.24
N TYR A 178 4.70 8.31 -8.56
CA TYR A 178 5.03 6.90 -8.75
C TYR A 178 3.82 5.99 -8.54
N VAL A 179 3.07 6.19 -7.45
CA VAL A 179 1.87 5.40 -7.14
C VAL A 179 0.77 5.63 -8.15
N SER A 180 0.67 6.86 -8.72
CA SER A 180 -0.38 7.24 -9.66
C SER A 180 -0.13 6.74 -11.09
N GLU A 181 1.10 6.85 -11.61
CA GLU A 181 1.36 6.76 -13.05
C GLU A 181 2.45 5.76 -13.44
N ALA A 182 3.51 5.64 -12.63
CA ALA A 182 4.72 4.96 -13.07
C ALA A 182 4.57 3.43 -13.15
N GLN A 183 3.56 2.86 -12.52
CA GLN A 183 3.35 1.41 -12.53
C GLN A 183 2.61 0.91 -13.77
N ASP A 184 1.79 1.75 -14.38
CA ASP A 184 1.07 1.37 -15.61
C ASP A 184 2.02 1.22 -16.80
N ARG A 185 3.18 1.88 -16.76
CA ARG A 185 4.21 1.76 -17.81
C ARG A 185 4.97 0.44 -17.79
N LYS A 186 5.13 -0.19 -16.63
CA LYS A 186 5.83 -1.48 -16.49
C LYS A 186 4.97 -2.67 -16.90
N GLU A 187 3.66 -2.55 -16.89
CA GLU A 187 2.73 -3.60 -17.35
C GLU A 187 2.54 -3.59 -18.87
N LEU A 188 2.90 -2.50 -19.56
CA LEU A 188 2.85 -2.38 -21.02
C LEU A 188 4.11 -2.91 -21.71
N ASP A 189 5.21 -3.09 -20.98
CA ASP A 189 6.51 -3.56 -21.50
C ASP A 189 6.75 -5.07 -21.18
N ALA A 190 5.74 -5.80 -20.72
CA ALA A 190 5.75 -7.23 -20.42
C ALA A 190 4.73 -7.98 -21.29
#